data_b5cae5c0db422c2ae6d2cf4be0693c74
#
_entry.id   b5cae5c0db422c2ae6d2cf4be0693c74
#
_cell.length_a   1.000
_cell.length_b   1.000
_cell.length_c   1.000
_cell.angle_alpha   90.00
_cell.angle_beta   90.00
_cell.angle_gamma   90.00
#
_symmetry.space_group_name_H-M   'P 1'
#
loop_
_entity.id
_entity.type
_entity.pdbx_description
1 polymer ?
#
loop_
_entity_poly.entity_id
_entity_poly.type
_entity_poly.pdbx_seq_one_letter_code
_entity_poly.pdbx_strand_id
1 'polypeptide(L)'
;SNMAVAGYFPESEIETLRKFGSRLQGHPDLKCPGVEFCGGSLGTGLSYSVGIALAAKIDSKDHHVYTIIGDGESDEGQVWEAAMTASKYKVDNLTAFLDRNFIQQDSYTEKIMPLDENLEGDDIAEMWKDASRWKTGDKWRSFGWNVLEIDGHRVEQIDAAITKANATKGVPTIIISRTIKGKSLEHMEDNPQWHGKAPDSDIVPIINSELDSQFLIAPSIIAGDMSNLENEVKR
;
A
#
# COMPACT_ATOMS: atom_id res chain seq x y z
N SER A 1 0.47 -11.21 -8.68
CA SER A 1 1.69 -12.03 -8.51
C SER A 1 1.90 -12.47 -7.07
N ASN A 2 1.87 -11.59 -6.06
CA ASN A 2 2.14 -11.95 -4.65
C ASN A 2 1.27 -13.10 -4.12
N MET A 3 -0.01 -13.17 -4.51
CA MET A 3 -0.90 -14.27 -4.12
C MET A 3 -0.50 -15.61 -4.77
N ALA A 4 0.01 -15.58 -6.01
CA ALA A 4 0.55 -16.77 -6.66
C ALA A 4 1.80 -17.29 -5.92
N VAL A 5 2.74 -16.39 -5.61
CA VAL A 5 3.93 -16.73 -4.78
C VAL A 5 3.53 -17.27 -3.41
N ALA A 6 2.46 -16.74 -2.81
CA ALA A 6 1.89 -17.25 -1.56
C ALA A 6 1.09 -18.56 -1.72
N GLY A 7 1.00 -19.13 -2.93
CA GLY A 7 0.39 -20.43 -3.19
C GLY A 7 -1.14 -20.45 -3.34
N TYR A 8 -1.80 -19.30 -3.46
CA TYR A 8 -3.26 -19.24 -3.66
C TYR A 8 -3.70 -19.79 -5.02
N PHE A 9 -2.85 -19.66 -6.04
CA PHE A 9 -3.06 -20.20 -7.38
C PHE A 9 -1.71 -20.35 -8.11
N PRO A 10 -1.62 -21.19 -9.18
CA PRO A 10 -0.38 -21.41 -9.92
C PRO A 10 0.15 -20.12 -10.56
N GLU A 11 1.47 -19.91 -10.51
CA GLU A 11 2.11 -18.74 -11.13
C GLU A 11 1.84 -18.62 -12.64
N SER A 12 1.70 -19.76 -13.35
CA SER A 12 1.36 -19.80 -14.78
C SER A 12 0.04 -19.09 -15.11
N GLU A 13 -0.86 -18.93 -14.12
CA GLU A 13 -2.10 -18.19 -14.33
C GLU A 13 -1.89 -16.68 -14.48
N ILE A 14 -0.78 -16.13 -14.01
CA ILE A 14 -0.45 -14.70 -14.12
C ILE A 14 -0.48 -14.27 -15.60
N GLU A 15 -0.04 -15.12 -16.52
CA GLU A 15 -0.05 -14.87 -17.96
C GLU A 15 -1.47 -14.74 -18.55
N THR A 16 -2.49 -15.13 -17.80
CA THR A 16 -3.89 -15.03 -18.25
C THR A 16 -4.57 -13.74 -17.82
N LEU A 17 -3.85 -12.81 -17.16
CA LEU A 17 -4.41 -11.54 -16.69
C LEU A 17 -5.20 -10.82 -17.79
N ARG A 18 -6.44 -10.44 -17.48
CA ARG A 18 -7.39 -9.76 -18.38
C ARG A 18 -7.80 -10.54 -19.63
N LYS A 19 -7.39 -11.79 -19.79
CA LYS A 19 -7.88 -12.64 -20.90
C LYS A 19 -9.30 -13.11 -20.62
N PHE A 20 -10.07 -13.33 -21.69
CA PHE A 20 -11.43 -13.86 -21.57
C PHE A 20 -11.42 -15.23 -20.86
N GLY A 21 -12.31 -15.40 -19.88
CA GLY A 21 -12.40 -16.63 -19.07
C GLY A 21 -11.39 -16.74 -17.92
N SER A 22 -10.40 -15.84 -17.84
CA SER A 22 -9.49 -15.81 -16.70
C SER A 22 -10.20 -15.30 -15.45
N ARG A 23 -9.85 -15.85 -14.29
CA ARG A 23 -10.24 -15.29 -12.98
C ARG A 23 -9.41 -14.09 -12.55
N LEU A 24 -8.30 -13.84 -13.22
CA LEU A 24 -7.43 -12.68 -12.98
C LEU A 24 -7.87 -11.53 -13.88
N GLN A 25 -8.70 -10.65 -13.35
CA GLN A 25 -9.22 -9.48 -14.04
C GLN A 25 -8.51 -8.19 -13.61
N GLY A 26 -8.84 -7.05 -14.22
CA GLY A 26 -8.26 -5.75 -13.90
C GLY A 26 -8.53 -5.31 -12.46
N HIS A 27 -9.73 -5.63 -11.94
CA HIS A 27 -10.04 -5.56 -10.53
C HIS A 27 -10.13 -6.97 -9.95
N PRO A 28 -9.54 -7.25 -8.80
CA PRO A 28 -9.70 -8.53 -8.12
C PRO A 28 -11.18 -8.82 -7.87
N ASP A 29 -11.58 -10.07 -8.03
CA ASP A 29 -12.96 -10.51 -7.85
C ASP A 29 -12.98 -11.80 -7.02
N LEU A 30 -14.13 -12.10 -6.42
CA LEU A 30 -14.34 -13.26 -5.54
C LEU A 30 -14.07 -14.62 -6.19
N LYS A 31 -13.90 -14.67 -7.52
CA LYS A 31 -13.49 -15.89 -8.24
C LYS A 31 -11.99 -16.19 -8.07
N CYS A 32 -11.22 -15.20 -7.66
CA CYS A 32 -9.80 -15.37 -7.38
C CYS A 32 -9.64 -15.90 -5.95
N PRO A 33 -8.98 -17.06 -5.72
CA PRO A 33 -8.75 -17.58 -4.39
C PRO A 33 -8.02 -16.58 -3.51
N GLY A 34 -8.49 -16.43 -2.25
CA GLY A 34 -7.94 -15.48 -1.30
C GLY A 34 -8.39 -14.03 -1.50
N VAL A 35 -9.32 -13.78 -2.43
CA VAL A 35 -10.00 -12.47 -2.57
C VAL A 35 -11.38 -12.58 -1.95
N GLU A 36 -11.59 -11.88 -0.84
CA GLU A 36 -12.84 -11.88 -0.06
C GLU A 36 -13.67 -10.61 -0.28
N PHE A 37 -13.11 -9.66 -1.04
CA PHE A 37 -13.74 -8.38 -1.34
C PHE A 37 -13.39 -7.92 -2.75
N CYS A 38 -14.35 -7.40 -3.49
CA CYS A 38 -14.15 -6.81 -4.81
C CYS A 38 -14.04 -5.28 -4.68
N GLY A 39 -12.82 -4.75 -4.81
CA GLY A 39 -12.49 -3.36 -4.56
C GLY A 39 -12.25 -2.54 -5.84
N GLY A 40 -13.26 -2.41 -6.71
CA GLY A 40 -13.15 -1.54 -7.89
C GLY A 40 -13.45 -0.06 -7.59
N SER A 41 -14.23 0.22 -6.56
CA SER A 41 -14.53 1.57 -6.09
C SER A 41 -13.54 1.99 -5.01
N LEU A 42 -12.77 3.05 -5.27
CA LEU A 42 -11.79 3.58 -4.33
C LEU A 42 -12.45 3.99 -3.02
N GLY A 43 -11.73 3.87 -1.91
CA GLY A 43 -12.17 4.23 -0.58
C GLY A 43 -13.05 3.20 0.14
N THR A 44 -13.66 2.24 -0.58
CA THR A 44 -14.54 1.24 0.04
C THR A 44 -13.77 0.21 0.87
N GLY A 45 -12.52 -0.05 0.54
CA GLY A 45 -11.67 -1.05 1.21
C GLY A 45 -11.51 -0.81 2.72
N LEU A 46 -11.34 0.45 3.12
CA LEU A 46 -11.22 0.79 4.54
C LEU A 46 -12.53 0.51 5.29
N SER A 47 -13.70 0.81 4.69
CA SER A 47 -15.01 0.53 5.28
C SER A 47 -15.23 -0.98 5.50
N TYR A 48 -14.86 -1.80 4.52
CA TYR A 48 -14.87 -3.26 4.65
C TYR A 48 -13.97 -3.74 5.77
N SER A 49 -12.76 -3.22 5.84
CA SER A 49 -11.78 -3.58 6.88
C SER A 49 -12.29 -3.23 8.28
N VAL A 50 -12.94 -2.08 8.44
CA VAL A 50 -13.61 -1.69 9.69
C VAL A 50 -14.71 -2.70 10.05
N GLY A 51 -15.54 -3.09 9.08
CA GLY A 51 -16.59 -4.09 9.29
C GLY A 51 -16.06 -5.45 9.73
N ILE A 52 -15.01 -5.95 9.06
CA ILE A 52 -14.37 -7.23 9.40
C ILE A 52 -13.73 -7.16 10.80
N ALA A 53 -13.04 -6.08 11.11
CA ALA A 53 -12.39 -5.91 12.41
C ALA A 53 -13.41 -5.78 13.56
N LEU A 54 -14.55 -5.12 13.33
CA LEU A 54 -15.66 -5.05 14.27
C LEU A 54 -16.32 -6.42 14.47
N ALA A 55 -16.57 -7.17 13.40
CA ALA A 55 -17.10 -8.52 13.49
C ALA A 55 -16.19 -9.43 14.32
N ALA A 56 -14.87 -9.35 14.12
CA ALA A 56 -13.90 -10.08 14.94
C ALA A 56 -14.03 -9.76 16.43
N LYS A 57 -14.18 -8.47 16.78
CA LYS A 57 -14.38 -8.06 18.20
C LYS A 57 -15.70 -8.58 18.77
N ILE A 58 -16.79 -8.54 18.00
CA ILE A 58 -18.11 -9.05 18.42
C ILE A 58 -18.06 -10.56 18.67
N ASP A 59 -17.40 -11.29 17.76
CA ASP A 59 -17.26 -12.75 17.83
C ASP A 59 -16.14 -13.21 18.78
N SER A 60 -15.50 -12.28 19.49
CA SER A 60 -14.36 -12.57 20.38
C SER A 60 -13.24 -13.33 19.66
N LYS A 61 -12.96 -12.96 18.41
CA LYS A 61 -11.82 -13.44 17.62
C LYS A 61 -10.64 -12.50 17.81
N ASP A 62 -9.44 -13.05 17.80
CA ASP A 62 -8.19 -12.34 18.06
C ASP A 62 -7.40 -11.94 16.79
N HIS A 63 -7.95 -12.18 15.59
CA HIS A 63 -7.29 -11.81 14.36
C HIS A 63 -7.22 -10.29 14.17
N HIS A 64 -6.13 -9.85 13.58
CA HIS A 64 -5.86 -8.48 13.22
C HIS A 64 -6.14 -8.25 11.73
N VAL A 65 -6.72 -7.11 11.38
CA VAL A 65 -7.06 -6.73 10.01
C VAL A 65 -6.05 -5.70 9.53
N TYR A 66 -5.50 -5.94 8.35
CA TYR A 66 -4.62 -5.02 7.66
C TYR A 66 -5.28 -4.55 6.37
N THR A 67 -5.18 -3.27 6.06
CA THR A 67 -5.65 -2.68 4.81
C THR A 67 -4.61 -1.75 4.24
N ILE A 68 -4.56 -1.64 2.92
CA ILE A 68 -3.69 -0.68 2.23
C ILE A 68 -4.60 0.26 1.46
N ILE A 69 -4.37 1.54 1.61
CA ILE A 69 -5.06 2.61 0.90
C ILE A 69 -4.02 3.48 0.17
N GLY A 70 -4.35 3.95 -1.03
CA GLY A 70 -3.53 4.93 -1.75
C GLY A 70 -3.78 6.35 -1.24
N ASP A 71 -2.83 7.23 -1.47
CA ASP A 71 -3.01 8.64 -1.13
C ASP A 71 -4.09 9.32 -1.98
N GLY A 72 -4.14 9.08 -3.30
CA GLY A 72 -5.25 9.51 -4.13
C GLY A 72 -6.59 8.85 -3.76
N GLU A 73 -6.58 7.61 -3.26
CA GLU A 73 -7.78 6.98 -2.69
C GLU A 73 -8.28 7.72 -1.45
N SER A 74 -7.39 8.36 -0.69
CA SER A 74 -7.75 9.12 0.50
C SER A 74 -8.50 10.43 0.19
N ASP A 75 -8.60 10.82 -1.08
CA ASP A 75 -9.46 11.92 -1.53
C ASP A 75 -10.95 11.54 -1.49
N GLU A 76 -11.27 10.24 -1.42
CA GLU A 76 -12.62 9.75 -1.28
C GLU A 76 -13.19 10.02 0.12
N GLY A 77 -14.36 10.70 0.19
CA GLY A 77 -15.00 11.05 1.47
C GLY A 77 -15.27 9.86 2.38
N GLN A 78 -15.60 8.70 1.80
CA GLN A 78 -15.89 7.48 2.55
C GLN A 78 -14.67 6.94 3.33
N VAL A 79 -13.44 7.28 2.95
CA VAL A 79 -12.24 6.95 3.74
C VAL A 79 -12.31 7.64 5.11
N TRP A 80 -12.70 8.91 5.13
CA TRP A 80 -12.82 9.70 6.36
C TRP A 80 -14.04 9.30 7.20
N GLU A 81 -15.15 8.90 6.56
CA GLU A 81 -16.30 8.31 7.26
C GLU A 81 -15.92 6.98 7.95
N ALA A 82 -15.16 6.12 7.26
CA ALA A 82 -14.63 4.90 7.84
C ALA A 82 -13.64 5.19 8.98
N ALA A 83 -12.78 6.21 8.82
CA ALA A 83 -11.84 6.64 9.85
C ALA A 83 -12.56 7.07 11.14
N MET A 84 -13.61 7.88 11.03
CA MET A 84 -14.44 8.28 12.18
C MET A 84 -15.10 7.06 12.85
N THR A 85 -15.60 6.13 12.03
CA THR A 85 -16.27 4.91 12.52
C THR A 85 -15.28 4.02 13.29
N ALA A 86 -14.11 3.77 12.74
CA ALA A 86 -13.07 2.97 13.39
C ALA A 86 -12.64 3.56 14.74
N SER A 87 -12.44 4.87 14.80
CA SER A 87 -12.13 5.60 16.02
C SER A 87 -13.25 5.51 17.04
N LYS A 88 -14.50 5.77 16.63
CA LYS A 88 -15.70 5.69 17.47
C LYS A 88 -15.81 4.36 18.20
N TYR A 89 -15.58 3.26 17.47
CA TYR A 89 -15.71 1.90 18.01
C TYR A 89 -14.40 1.32 18.53
N LYS A 90 -13.34 2.13 18.60
CA LYS A 90 -12.02 1.73 19.13
C LYS A 90 -11.52 0.43 18.49
N VAL A 91 -11.48 0.42 17.16
CA VAL A 91 -11.14 -0.77 16.38
C VAL A 91 -9.62 -0.95 16.38
N ASP A 92 -9.08 -1.37 17.52
CA ASP A 92 -7.63 -1.51 17.77
C ASP A 92 -6.99 -2.77 17.18
N ASN A 93 -7.81 -3.62 16.58
CA ASN A 93 -7.39 -4.75 15.75
C ASN A 93 -7.40 -4.41 14.24
N LEU A 94 -7.36 -3.12 13.89
CA LEU A 94 -7.25 -2.63 12.53
C LEU A 94 -5.98 -1.78 12.38
N THR A 95 -5.17 -2.14 11.41
CA THR A 95 -4.03 -1.34 10.94
C THR A 95 -4.19 -1.01 9.46
N ALA A 96 -4.24 0.26 9.13
CA ALA A 96 -4.22 0.73 7.75
C ALA A 96 -2.79 1.18 7.38
N PHE A 97 -2.37 0.86 6.16
CA PHE A 97 -1.20 1.45 5.52
C PHE A 97 -1.67 2.49 4.52
N LEU A 98 -1.16 3.70 4.61
CA LEU A 98 -1.30 4.71 3.58
C LEU A 98 -0.05 4.69 2.70
N ASP A 99 -0.21 4.26 1.45
CA ASP A 99 0.86 4.37 0.44
C ASP A 99 0.97 5.83 -0.02
N ARG A 100 1.84 6.56 0.67
CA ARG A 100 2.04 8.00 0.45
C ARG A 100 3.14 8.22 -0.57
N ASN A 101 2.80 8.04 -1.85
CA ASN A 101 3.70 8.19 -2.99
C ASN A 101 3.51 9.51 -3.76
N PHE A 102 2.58 10.39 -3.32
CA PHE A 102 2.25 11.68 -3.91
C PHE A 102 1.63 11.65 -5.32
N ILE A 103 1.32 10.47 -5.86
CA ILE A 103 0.81 10.33 -7.23
C ILE A 103 -0.56 9.66 -7.23
N GLN A 104 -1.49 10.26 -7.94
CA GLN A 104 -2.78 9.69 -8.29
C GLN A 104 -2.96 9.66 -9.80
N GLN A 105 -4.13 9.21 -10.27
CA GLN A 105 -4.37 8.94 -11.69
C GLN A 105 -4.11 10.17 -12.58
N ASP A 106 -4.55 11.34 -12.17
CA ASP A 106 -4.53 12.53 -13.02
C ASP A 106 -3.23 13.32 -12.90
N SER A 107 -2.57 13.30 -11.74
CA SER A 107 -1.31 14.01 -11.49
C SER A 107 -0.77 13.69 -10.09
N TYR A 108 0.04 14.58 -9.56
CA TYR A 108 0.42 14.57 -8.14
C TYR A 108 -0.77 14.88 -7.24
N THR A 109 -0.93 14.12 -6.15
CA THR A 109 -2.03 14.28 -5.18
C THR A 109 -2.12 15.72 -4.66
N GLU A 110 -0.98 16.34 -4.38
CA GLU A 110 -0.93 17.70 -3.85
C GLU A 110 -1.37 18.79 -4.84
N LYS A 111 -1.42 18.47 -6.13
CA LYS A 111 -1.97 19.37 -7.18
C LYS A 111 -3.46 19.19 -7.38
N ILE A 112 -4.00 18.01 -7.07
CA ILE A 112 -5.41 17.68 -7.31
C ILE A 112 -6.23 17.93 -6.04
N MET A 113 -5.91 17.21 -4.96
CA MET A 113 -6.55 17.38 -3.66
C MET A 113 -5.53 17.09 -2.55
N PRO A 114 -4.93 18.13 -1.97
CA PRO A 114 -3.74 17.97 -1.14
C PRO A 114 -4.02 17.30 0.20
N LEU A 115 -3.26 16.25 0.49
CA LEU A 115 -3.23 15.64 1.82
C LEU A 115 -2.31 16.39 2.80
N ASP A 116 -1.20 16.90 2.32
CA ASP A 116 -0.25 17.68 3.12
C ASP A 116 -0.43 19.17 2.88
N GLU A 117 -0.05 19.68 1.73
CA GLU A 117 -0.04 21.10 1.40
C GLU A 117 -0.37 21.33 -0.06
N ASN A 118 -1.14 22.37 -0.37
CA ASN A 118 -1.40 22.75 -1.75
C ASN A 118 -0.11 23.24 -2.43
N LEU A 119 0.27 22.58 -3.51
CA LEU A 119 1.46 22.92 -4.26
C LEU A 119 1.11 23.62 -5.58
N GLU A 120 1.65 24.81 -5.74
CA GLU A 120 1.72 25.49 -7.04
C GLU A 120 3.09 25.15 -7.66
N GLY A 121 3.09 24.43 -8.79
CA GLY A 121 4.32 24.06 -9.50
C GLY A 121 4.79 22.61 -9.26
N ASP A 122 6.08 22.36 -9.49
CA ASP A 122 6.66 21.01 -9.48
C ASP A 122 7.51 20.73 -8.21
N ASP A 123 7.16 21.36 -7.09
CA ASP A 123 7.94 21.31 -5.84
C ASP A 123 7.75 20.01 -5.03
N ILE A 124 7.22 18.93 -5.63
CA ILE A 124 7.03 17.65 -4.95
C ILE A 124 8.35 17.11 -4.38
N ALA A 125 9.44 17.23 -5.15
CA ALA A 125 10.75 16.79 -4.69
C ALA A 125 11.25 17.53 -3.43
N GLU A 126 10.84 18.78 -3.24
CA GLU A 126 11.17 19.54 -2.03
C GLU A 126 10.29 19.10 -0.84
N MET A 127 9.02 18.73 -1.08
CA MET A 127 8.18 18.14 -0.02
C MET A 127 8.76 16.84 0.55
N TRP A 128 9.37 16.01 -0.30
CA TRP A 128 10.03 14.80 0.16
C TRP A 128 11.16 15.07 1.16
N LYS A 129 11.84 16.20 1.00
CA LYS A 129 13.00 16.58 1.81
C LYS A 129 12.63 17.27 3.12
N ASP A 130 11.46 17.90 3.18
CA ASP A 130 11.05 18.71 4.32
C ASP A 130 9.85 18.11 5.07
N ALA A 131 10.15 17.27 6.06
CA ALA A 131 9.15 16.64 6.89
C ALA A 131 8.25 17.63 7.68
N SER A 132 8.68 18.88 7.85
CA SER A 132 7.84 19.91 8.53
C SER A 132 6.59 20.27 7.72
N ARG A 133 6.59 19.99 6.44
CA ARG A 133 5.48 20.21 5.51
C ARG A 133 4.46 19.07 5.54
N TRP A 134 4.76 17.94 6.17
CA TRP A 134 3.88 16.78 6.21
C TRP A 134 2.76 16.98 7.22
N LYS A 135 1.52 17.06 6.71
CA LYS A 135 0.30 17.29 7.52
C LYS A 135 -0.67 16.11 7.50
N THR A 136 -0.42 15.13 6.64
CA THR A 136 -1.28 13.93 6.50
C THR A 136 -1.45 13.24 7.85
N GLY A 137 -0.38 13.10 8.63
CA GLY A 137 -0.43 12.50 9.96
C GLY A 137 -1.34 13.26 10.93
N ASP A 138 -1.34 14.59 10.88
CA ASP A 138 -2.18 15.41 11.75
C ASP A 138 -3.66 15.26 11.42
N LYS A 139 -4.01 15.11 10.13
CA LYS A 139 -5.37 14.79 9.72
C LYS A 139 -5.84 13.49 10.36
N TRP A 140 -5.08 12.41 10.24
CA TRP A 140 -5.42 11.12 10.84
C TRP A 140 -5.48 11.16 12.38
N ARG A 141 -4.55 11.89 13.03
CA ARG A 141 -4.60 12.12 14.49
C ARG A 141 -5.87 12.82 14.90
N SER A 142 -6.34 13.82 14.12
CA SER A 142 -7.59 14.54 14.42
C SER A 142 -8.83 13.66 14.30
N PHE A 143 -8.79 12.59 13.51
CA PHE A 143 -9.82 11.54 13.46
C PHE A 143 -9.67 10.48 14.56
N GLY A 144 -8.70 10.63 15.48
CA GLY A 144 -8.55 9.76 16.64
C GLY A 144 -7.74 8.47 16.37
N TRP A 145 -6.91 8.46 15.34
CA TRP A 145 -6.04 7.33 15.02
C TRP A 145 -4.67 7.48 15.66
N ASN A 146 -4.07 6.34 16.06
CA ASN A 146 -2.63 6.27 16.30
C ASN A 146 -1.92 6.34 14.95
N VAL A 147 -0.92 7.22 14.84
CA VAL A 147 -0.21 7.48 13.58
C VAL A 147 1.25 7.12 13.71
N LEU A 148 1.72 6.27 12.82
CA LEU A 148 3.12 5.94 12.64
C LEU A 148 3.55 6.40 11.24
N GLU A 149 4.72 7.00 11.11
CA GLU A 149 5.26 7.43 9.82
C GLU A 149 6.59 6.71 9.57
N ILE A 150 6.75 6.16 8.39
CA ILE A 150 7.90 5.33 8.02
C ILE A 150 8.38 5.63 6.59
N ASP A 151 9.62 5.28 6.32
CA ASP A 151 10.10 5.04 4.97
C ASP A 151 9.56 3.68 4.50
N GLY A 152 8.62 3.71 3.55
CA GLY A 152 7.93 2.51 3.04
C GLY A 152 8.83 1.59 2.19
N HIS A 153 10.06 2.00 1.89
CA HIS A 153 11.07 1.15 1.24
C HIS A 153 12.03 0.46 2.24
N ARG A 154 11.82 0.66 3.55
CA ARG A 154 12.66 0.07 4.61
C ARG A 154 11.90 -1.02 5.34
N VAL A 155 12.21 -2.28 5.03
CA VAL A 155 11.54 -3.46 5.62
C VAL A 155 11.62 -3.45 7.15
N GLU A 156 12.73 -3.02 7.72
CA GLU A 156 12.92 -2.94 9.18
C GLU A 156 11.96 -1.91 9.82
N GLN A 157 11.66 -0.81 9.11
CA GLN A 157 10.71 0.17 9.60
C GLN A 157 9.26 -0.33 9.49
N ILE A 158 8.96 -1.07 8.42
CA ILE A 158 7.64 -1.70 8.23
C ILE A 158 7.38 -2.70 9.35
N ASP A 159 8.31 -3.61 9.62
CA ASP A 159 8.20 -4.62 10.67
C ASP A 159 8.04 -3.98 12.06
N ALA A 160 8.88 -3.00 12.37
CA ALA A 160 8.79 -2.26 13.64
C ALA A 160 7.44 -1.53 13.80
N ALA A 161 6.90 -0.96 12.70
CA ALA A 161 5.61 -0.27 12.71
C ALA A 161 4.46 -1.25 12.92
N ILE A 162 4.48 -2.43 12.26
CA ILE A 162 3.49 -3.50 12.45
C ILE A 162 3.49 -3.96 13.91
N THR A 163 4.67 -4.19 14.48
CA THR A 163 4.82 -4.60 15.88
C THR A 163 4.22 -3.57 16.83
N LYS A 164 4.47 -2.27 16.61
CA LYS A 164 3.88 -1.18 17.41
C LYS A 164 2.36 -1.10 17.22
N ALA A 165 1.88 -1.23 15.99
CA ALA A 165 0.46 -1.20 15.68
C ALA A 165 -0.28 -2.32 16.42
N ASN A 166 0.23 -3.55 16.39
CA ASN A 166 -0.37 -4.70 17.06
C ASN A 166 -0.38 -4.57 18.60
N ALA A 167 0.60 -3.84 19.14
CA ALA A 167 0.66 -3.55 20.58
C ALA A 167 -0.27 -2.40 21.02
N THR A 168 -0.69 -1.55 20.08
CA THR A 168 -1.56 -0.40 20.35
C THR A 168 -2.97 -0.87 20.72
N LYS A 169 -3.54 -0.32 21.80
CA LYS A 169 -4.88 -0.69 22.27
C LYS A 169 -5.80 0.53 22.37
N GLY A 170 -7.09 0.27 22.11
CA GLY A 170 -8.16 1.24 22.25
C GLY A 170 -8.31 2.25 21.11
N VAL A 171 -7.44 2.22 20.10
CA VAL A 171 -7.51 3.07 18.91
C VAL A 171 -7.00 2.33 17.68
N PRO A 172 -7.57 2.56 16.49
CA PRO A 172 -7.01 2.03 15.23
C PRO A 172 -5.66 2.69 14.93
N THR A 173 -4.83 2.01 14.12
CA THR A 173 -3.52 2.52 13.71
C THR A 173 -3.46 2.76 12.21
N ILE A 174 -2.93 3.92 11.79
CA ILE A 174 -2.49 4.20 10.43
C ILE A 174 -0.97 4.26 10.38
N ILE A 175 -0.39 3.56 9.42
CA ILE A 175 1.04 3.61 9.09
C ILE A 175 1.17 4.38 7.78
N ILE A 176 1.65 5.61 7.85
CA ILE A 176 1.92 6.43 6.67
C ILE A 176 3.27 6.01 6.10
N SER A 177 3.22 5.27 5.01
CA SER A 177 4.39 4.73 4.33
C SER A 177 4.80 5.67 3.20
N ARG A 178 5.86 6.43 3.42
CA ARG A 178 6.44 7.29 2.39
C ARG A 178 7.15 6.41 1.36
N THR A 179 6.64 6.42 0.14
CA THR A 179 7.17 5.62 -0.97
C THR A 179 7.40 6.48 -2.21
N ILE A 180 8.21 5.99 -3.10
CA ILE A 180 8.42 6.57 -4.43
C ILE A 180 7.78 5.61 -5.43
N LYS A 181 6.79 6.09 -6.18
CA LYS A 181 6.17 5.29 -7.24
C LYS A 181 7.21 4.95 -8.31
N GLY A 182 7.26 3.68 -8.72
CA GLY A 182 8.23 3.20 -9.71
C GLY A 182 9.66 3.10 -9.18
N LYS A 183 9.85 3.01 -7.86
CA LYS A 183 11.16 2.91 -7.21
C LYS A 183 12.07 1.89 -7.87
N SER A 184 13.32 2.27 -8.07
CA SER A 184 14.38 1.52 -8.76
C SER A 184 14.31 1.50 -10.29
N LEU A 185 13.36 2.18 -10.90
CA LEU A 185 13.28 2.32 -12.35
C LEU A 185 13.37 3.81 -12.70
N GLU A 186 14.57 4.27 -13.08
CA GLU A 186 14.86 5.69 -13.32
C GLU A 186 13.85 6.36 -14.25
N HIS A 187 13.41 5.65 -15.30
CA HIS A 187 12.41 6.14 -16.25
C HIS A 187 10.99 6.27 -15.67
N MET A 188 10.71 5.60 -14.56
CA MET A 188 9.36 5.51 -13.99
C MET A 188 9.24 6.17 -12.62
N GLU A 189 10.37 6.37 -11.91
CA GLU A 189 10.37 6.97 -10.58
C GLU A 189 9.68 8.33 -10.58
N ASP A 190 8.79 8.51 -9.63
CA ASP A 190 8.11 9.79 -9.33
C ASP A 190 7.46 10.47 -10.56
N ASN A 191 6.97 9.67 -11.50
CA ASN A 191 6.38 10.18 -12.73
C ASN A 191 4.89 9.76 -12.86
N PRO A 192 3.93 10.72 -12.73
CA PRO A 192 2.49 10.44 -12.84
C PRO A 192 2.07 9.78 -14.15
N GLN A 193 2.83 9.98 -15.25
CA GLN A 193 2.48 9.41 -16.55
C GLN A 193 2.45 7.88 -16.56
N TRP A 194 3.11 7.24 -15.58
CA TRP A 194 3.11 5.78 -15.43
C TRP A 194 2.00 5.26 -14.53
N HIS A 195 1.10 6.13 -14.05
CA HIS A 195 -0.03 5.65 -13.28
C HIS A 195 -1.00 4.85 -14.16
N GLY A 196 -1.16 3.55 -13.86
CA GLY A 196 -2.05 2.66 -14.61
C GLY A 196 -1.61 2.33 -16.05
N LYS A 197 -0.41 2.74 -16.48
CA LYS A 197 0.14 2.48 -17.80
C LYS A 197 1.19 1.37 -17.73
N ALA A 198 1.08 0.39 -18.64
CA ALA A 198 2.12 -0.60 -18.83
C ALA A 198 3.25 -0.02 -19.72
N PRO A 199 4.51 -0.44 -19.52
CA PRO A 199 5.61 -0.06 -20.41
C PRO A 199 5.36 -0.54 -21.85
N ASP A 200 5.63 0.33 -22.79
CA ASP A 200 5.62 0.00 -24.22
C ASP A 200 6.83 -0.91 -24.57
N SER A 201 6.73 -1.64 -25.69
CA SER A 201 7.76 -2.59 -26.13
C SER A 201 9.17 -2.02 -26.23
N ASP A 202 9.28 -0.72 -26.53
CA ASP A 202 10.55 -0.03 -26.72
C ASP A 202 11.23 0.31 -25.38
N ILE A 203 10.43 0.43 -24.30
CA ILE A 203 10.92 0.75 -22.95
C ILE A 203 11.26 -0.51 -22.15
N VAL A 204 10.60 -1.65 -22.44
CA VAL A 204 10.84 -2.91 -21.73
C VAL A 204 12.31 -3.33 -21.70
N PRO A 205 13.10 -3.26 -22.82
CA PRO A 205 14.52 -3.59 -22.77
C PRO A 205 15.35 -2.66 -21.86
N ILE A 206 14.99 -1.38 -21.78
CA ILE A 206 15.66 -0.40 -20.90
C ILE A 206 15.38 -0.76 -19.45
N ILE A 207 14.11 -1.00 -19.10
CA ILE A 207 13.69 -1.41 -17.76
C ILE A 207 14.41 -2.69 -17.33
N ASN A 208 14.48 -3.69 -18.22
CA ASN A 208 15.20 -4.94 -17.91
C ASN A 208 16.67 -4.69 -17.65
N SER A 209 17.32 -3.82 -18.43
CA SER A 209 18.73 -3.45 -18.20
C SER A 209 18.92 -2.70 -16.87
N GLU A 210 18.01 -1.83 -16.49
CA GLU A 210 18.03 -1.15 -15.18
C GLU A 210 17.89 -2.16 -14.04
N LEU A 211 16.92 -3.07 -14.15
CA LEU A 211 16.72 -4.15 -13.17
C LEU A 211 17.95 -5.06 -13.06
N ASP A 212 18.50 -5.52 -14.18
CA ASP A 212 19.68 -6.39 -14.19
C ASP A 212 20.91 -5.71 -13.57
N SER A 213 21.05 -4.40 -13.73
CA SER A 213 22.15 -3.64 -13.14
C SER A 213 22.03 -3.48 -11.62
N GLN A 214 20.81 -3.56 -11.09
CA GLN A 214 20.51 -3.41 -9.66
C GLN A 214 20.47 -4.76 -8.93
N PHE A 215 20.14 -5.84 -9.65
CA PHE A 215 19.97 -7.19 -9.08
C PHE A 215 21.28 -7.95 -8.86
N LEU A 216 22.43 -7.29 -8.85
CA LEU A 216 23.67 -7.96 -8.45
C LEU A 216 23.68 -8.43 -6.99
N ILE A 217 22.76 -7.94 -6.14
CA ILE A 217 22.65 -8.41 -4.76
C ILE A 217 21.28 -8.07 -4.16
N ALA A 218 20.26 -8.88 -4.40
CA ALA A 218 19.20 -9.09 -3.39
C ALA A 218 18.44 -10.38 -3.72
N PRO A 219 18.75 -11.52 -3.09
CA PRO A 219 17.79 -12.61 -3.02
C PRO A 219 16.51 -12.03 -2.43
N SER A 220 15.38 -12.34 -3.07
CA SER A 220 14.07 -11.90 -2.57
C SER A 220 13.89 -12.50 -1.17
N ILE A 221 14.16 -11.72 -0.15
CA ILE A 221 13.99 -12.09 1.26
C ILE A 221 12.55 -12.55 1.53
N ILE A 222 11.59 -12.09 0.72
CA ILE A 222 10.17 -12.49 0.80
C ILE A 222 9.92 -13.94 0.36
N ALA A 223 10.82 -14.54 -0.44
CA ALA A 223 10.71 -15.92 -0.89
C ALA A 223 11.58 -16.91 -0.07
N GLY A 224 12.38 -16.41 0.86
CA GLY A 224 13.24 -17.21 1.71
C GLY A 224 12.55 -17.69 2.99
N ASP A 225 13.10 -18.73 3.59
CA ASP A 225 12.69 -19.18 4.92
C ASP A 225 13.10 -18.15 5.98
N MET A 226 12.14 -17.37 6.43
CA MET A 226 12.34 -16.31 7.44
C MET A 226 12.88 -16.85 8.78
N SER A 227 12.76 -18.15 9.04
CA SER A 227 13.34 -18.78 10.24
C SER A 227 14.85 -19.05 10.12
N ASN A 228 15.42 -18.89 8.90
CA ASN A 228 16.81 -19.21 8.62
C ASN A 228 17.48 -18.22 7.65
N LEU A 229 17.19 -16.95 7.84
CA LEU A 229 17.59 -15.85 6.96
C LEU A 229 19.12 -15.78 6.72
N GLU A 230 19.92 -16.12 7.75
CA GLU A 230 21.38 -16.07 7.66
C GLU A 230 21.94 -17.08 6.64
N ASN A 231 21.29 -18.22 6.46
CA ASN A 231 21.72 -19.22 5.49
C ASN A 231 21.19 -18.96 4.08
N GLU A 232 20.03 -18.29 3.95
CA GLU A 232 19.47 -17.91 2.65
C GLU A 232 20.28 -16.75 1.99
N VAL A 233 20.83 -15.84 2.78
CA VAL A 233 21.67 -14.72 2.29
C VAL A 233 23.05 -15.21 1.79
N LYS A 234 23.48 -16.42 2.18
CA LYS A 234 24.78 -16.99 1.77
C LYS A 234 24.70 -17.93 0.56
N ARG A 235 23.51 -18.15 0.01
CA ARG A 235 23.26 -18.90 -1.24
C ARG A 235 23.25 -18.01 -2.44
#